data_0985135534716b83a965ade7c5b474ad
#
_entry.id   0985135534716b83a965ade7c5b474ad
#
_cell.length_a   1.000
_cell.length_b   1.000
_cell.length_c   1.000
_cell.angle_alpha   90.00
_cell.angle_beta   90.00
_cell.angle_gamma   90.00
#
_symmetry.space_group_name_H-M   'P 1'
#
loop_
_entity.id
_entity.type
_entity.pdbx_description
1 polymer ?
#
loop_
_entity_poly.entity_id
_entity_poly.type
_entity_poly.pdbx_seq_one_letter_code
_entity_poly.pdbx_strand_id
1 'polypeptide(L)'
;MTRRNFELLGNKLKNLASPHEAIFYTSGRTSNEAAFLYQLFVREFGTNNLPDCSNMCHESSGVGLSGTVGIGKGSVTLKDFNEAEVVMVIGQNPGTNHPRMLGTLRKASLRGAKIVSIKNVKE
;
A
#
# COMPACT_ATOMS: atom_id res chain seq x y z
N MET A 1 3.76 18.96 -14.22
CA MET A 1 2.43 19.58 -14.16
C MET A 1 2.51 20.94 -14.82
N THR A 2 1.61 21.28 -15.74
CA THR A 2 1.67 22.53 -16.49
C THR A 2 0.84 23.63 -15.81
N ARG A 3 1.12 24.91 -16.10
CA ARG A 3 0.33 26.06 -15.60
C ARG A 3 -1.18 25.87 -15.86
N ARG A 4 -1.53 25.39 -17.05
CA ARG A 4 -2.92 25.08 -17.43
C ARG A 4 -3.59 24.06 -16.49
N ASN A 5 -2.84 23.07 -15.99
CA ASN A 5 -3.39 22.08 -15.07
C ASN A 5 -3.71 22.70 -13.70
N PHE A 6 -2.86 23.62 -13.22
CA PHE A 6 -3.13 24.35 -11.98
C PHE A 6 -4.34 25.27 -12.09
N GLU A 7 -4.47 25.97 -13.20
CA GLU A 7 -5.63 26.84 -13.47
C GLU A 7 -6.94 26.00 -13.52
N LEU A 8 -6.91 24.86 -14.19
CA LEU A 8 -8.05 23.95 -14.26
C LEU A 8 -8.46 23.43 -12.86
N LEU A 9 -7.49 22.95 -12.08
CA LEU A 9 -7.75 22.47 -10.72
C LEU A 9 -8.27 23.59 -9.82
N GLY A 10 -7.62 24.76 -9.86
CA GLY A 10 -8.03 25.91 -9.06
C GLY A 10 -9.46 26.35 -9.38
N ASN A 11 -9.84 26.38 -10.66
CA ASN A 11 -11.20 26.72 -11.06
C ASN A 11 -12.22 25.66 -10.62
N LYS A 12 -11.86 24.37 -10.69
CA LYS A 12 -12.74 23.30 -10.21
C LYS A 12 -12.98 23.39 -8.71
N LEU A 13 -11.92 23.59 -7.93
CA LEU A 13 -12.04 23.72 -6.48
C LEU A 13 -12.83 24.97 -6.06
N LYS A 14 -12.62 26.10 -6.73
CA LYS A 14 -13.36 27.37 -6.45
C LYS A 14 -14.84 27.29 -6.78
N ASN A 15 -15.24 26.44 -7.72
CA ASN A 15 -16.62 26.28 -8.17
C ASN A 15 -17.41 25.22 -7.36
N LEU A 16 -16.82 24.64 -6.32
CA LEU A 16 -17.55 23.76 -5.41
C LEU A 16 -18.51 24.57 -4.54
N ALA A 17 -19.68 24.04 -4.26
CA ALA A 17 -20.65 24.67 -3.38
C ALA A 17 -20.19 24.66 -1.92
N SER A 18 -19.37 23.66 -1.55
CA SER A 18 -18.75 23.55 -0.23
C SER A 18 -17.36 22.95 -0.33
N PRO A 19 -16.38 23.39 0.49
CA PRO A 19 -15.09 22.74 0.59
C PRO A 19 -15.16 21.25 0.95
N HIS A 20 -16.24 20.82 1.60
CA HIS A 20 -16.45 19.43 1.99
C HIS A 20 -16.83 18.51 0.84
N GLU A 21 -17.09 19.02 -0.36
CA GLU A 21 -17.29 18.23 -1.57
C GLU A 21 -15.98 17.70 -2.16
N ALA A 22 -14.83 18.23 -1.69
CA ALA A 22 -13.51 17.74 -2.09
C ALA A 22 -12.94 16.75 -1.08
N ILE A 23 -12.28 15.70 -1.59
CA ILE A 23 -11.49 14.76 -0.82
C ILE A 23 -10.04 14.83 -1.30
N PHE A 24 -9.10 14.92 -0.36
CA PHE A 24 -7.69 15.10 -0.63
C PHE A 24 -6.90 13.87 -0.15
N TYR A 25 -6.54 13.00 -1.06
CA TYR A 25 -5.79 11.79 -0.78
C TYR A 25 -4.34 11.90 -1.24
N THR A 26 -3.41 11.40 -0.44
CA THR A 26 -2.00 11.27 -0.82
C THR A 26 -1.45 9.90 -0.41
N SER A 27 -0.42 9.47 -1.12
CA SER A 27 0.28 8.20 -0.82
C SER A 27 1.13 8.32 0.43
N GLY A 28 1.28 7.22 1.19
CA GLY A 28 2.23 7.11 2.29
C GLY A 28 3.72 7.20 1.87
N ARG A 29 4.00 7.28 0.57
CA ARG A 29 5.35 7.51 0.01
C ARG A 29 5.67 8.98 -0.23
N THR A 30 4.77 9.89 0.10
CA THR A 30 4.99 11.34 0.04
C THR A 30 6.01 11.73 1.10
N SER A 31 6.94 12.66 0.79
CA SER A 31 7.86 13.19 1.79
C SER A 31 7.11 13.94 2.90
N ASN A 32 7.69 14.01 4.09
CA ASN A 32 7.06 14.68 5.24
C ASN A 32 6.79 16.16 4.94
N GLU A 33 7.69 16.84 4.25
CA GLU A 33 7.55 18.25 3.87
C GLU A 33 6.38 18.45 2.90
N ALA A 34 6.26 17.58 1.90
CA ALA A 34 5.15 17.63 0.95
C ALA A 34 3.82 17.28 1.62
N ALA A 35 3.80 16.31 2.53
CA ALA A 35 2.62 15.96 3.32
C ALA A 35 2.17 17.13 4.22
N PHE A 36 3.11 17.81 4.86
CA PHE A 36 2.84 18.99 5.68
C PHE A 36 2.23 20.13 4.85
N LEU A 37 2.85 20.50 3.72
CA LEU A 37 2.32 21.54 2.83
C LEU A 37 0.95 21.17 2.28
N TYR A 38 0.75 19.90 1.95
CA TYR A 38 -0.54 19.40 1.48
C TYR A 38 -1.62 19.54 2.56
N GLN A 39 -1.32 19.20 3.80
CA GLN A 39 -2.22 19.37 4.92
C GLN A 39 -2.57 20.86 5.15
N LEU A 40 -1.58 21.76 5.10
CA LEU A 40 -1.82 23.20 5.21
C LEU A 40 -2.74 23.70 4.10
N PHE A 41 -2.50 23.29 2.86
CA PHE A 41 -3.35 23.63 1.73
C PHE A 41 -4.80 23.18 1.93
N VAL A 42 -5.02 21.94 2.38
CA VAL A 42 -6.36 21.40 2.60
C VAL A 42 -7.10 22.13 3.72
N ARG A 43 -6.39 22.51 4.78
CA ARG A 43 -6.95 23.30 5.89
C ARG A 43 -7.28 24.72 5.48
N GLU A 44 -6.41 25.35 4.69
CA GLU A 44 -6.67 26.69 4.14
C GLU A 44 -7.85 26.66 3.14
N PHE A 45 -7.98 25.57 2.39
CA PHE A 45 -9.15 25.35 1.53
C PHE A 45 -10.47 25.22 2.33
N GLY A 46 -10.41 24.90 3.60
CA GLY A 46 -11.56 24.90 4.53
C GLY A 46 -12.18 23.51 4.76
N THR A 47 -11.44 22.43 4.53
CA THR A 47 -11.92 21.07 4.82
C THR A 47 -10.88 20.24 5.61
N ASN A 48 -11.36 19.16 6.21
CA ASN A 48 -10.55 18.15 6.88
C ASN A 48 -10.68 16.77 6.20
N ASN A 49 -11.17 16.73 4.97
CA ASN A 49 -11.37 15.52 4.19
C ASN A 49 -10.03 14.96 3.68
N LEU A 50 -9.21 14.51 4.61
CA LEU A 50 -7.92 13.86 4.42
C LEU A 50 -8.05 12.40 4.86
N PRO A 51 -8.46 11.47 3.96
CA PRO A 51 -8.54 10.07 4.31
C PRO A 51 -7.15 9.51 4.66
N ASP A 52 -7.11 8.69 5.69
CA ASP A 52 -5.89 8.01 6.12
C ASP A 52 -5.55 6.87 5.16
N CYS A 53 -4.31 6.86 4.68
CA CYS A 53 -3.83 5.80 3.80
C CYS A 53 -3.73 4.44 4.51
N SER A 54 -3.56 4.40 5.82
CA SER A 54 -3.51 3.17 6.61
C SER A 54 -4.83 2.40 6.53
N ASN A 55 -5.95 3.09 6.68
CA ASN A 55 -7.30 2.51 6.57
C ASN A 55 -7.57 1.94 5.17
N MET A 56 -7.00 2.54 4.14
CA MET A 56 -7.16 2.12 2.75
C MET A 56 -6.10 1.11 2.29
N CYS A 57 -5.18 0.70 3.16
CA CYS A 57 -4.08 -0.21 2.86
C CYS A 57 -4.17 -1.49 3.71
N HIS A 58 -3.36 -1.63 4.75
CA HIS A 58 -3.23 -2.86 5.54
C HIS A 58 -3.73 -2.77 6.98
N GLU A 59 -4.43 -1.72 7.37
CA GLU A 59 -4.98 -1.63 8.72
C GLU A 59 -6.00 -2.75 8.98
N SER A 60 -6.85 -3.05 8.02
CA SER A 60 -7.80 -4.18 8.12
C SER A 60 -7.09 -5.52 8.30
N SER A 61 -5.96 -5.73 7.63
CA SER A 61 -5.12 -6.91 7.82
C SER A 61 -4.51 -6.95 9.22
N GLY A 62 -4.04 -5.80 9.72
CA GLY A 62 -3.51 -5.67 11.07
C GLY A 62 -4.54 -6.01 12.14
N VAL A 63 -5.76 -5.49 12.02
CA VAL A 63 -6.87 -5.77 12.93
C VAL A 63 -7.25 -7.25 12.88
N GLY A 64 -7.43 -7.82 11.69
CA GLY A 64 -7.79 -9.23 11.50
C GLY A 64 -6.73 -10.17 12.05
N LEU A 65 -5.46 -9.91 11.78
CA LEU A 65 -4.36 -10.74 12.28
C LEU A 65 -4.17 -10.62 13.79
N SER A 66 -4.33 -9.43 14.36
CA SER A 66 -4.25 -9.26 15.83
C SER A 66 -5.29 -10.08 16.58
N GLY A 67 -6.50 -10.20 16.03
CA GLY A 67 -7.57 -11.01 16.62
C GLY A 67 -7.36 -12.53 16.46
N THR A 68 -6.64 -12.97 15.44
CA THR A 68 -6.48 -14.39 15.11
C THR A 68 -5.15 -14.98 15.53
N VAL A 69 -4.05 -14.27 15.33
CA VAL A 69 -2.69 -14.74 15.64
C VAL A 69 -2.00 -13.93 16.73
N GLY A 70 -2.68 -12.93 17.30
CA GLY A 70 -2.17 -12.11 18.41
C GLY A 70 -1.20 -11.00 17.99
N ILE A 71 -0.91 -10.84 16.71
CA ILE A 71 0.00 -9.83 16.19
C ILE A 71 -0.50 -9.29 14.85
N GLY A 72 -0.52 -7.97 14.68
CA GLY A 72 -1.03 -7.29 13.47
C GLY A 72 -0.14 -7.37 12.23
N LYS A 73 0.67 -8.40 12.10
CA LYS A 73 1.59 -8.64 10.98
C LYS A 73 1.88 -10.13 10.81
N GLY A 74 2.62 -10.49 9.76
CA GLY A 74 3.09 -11.87 9.57
C GLY A 74 3.92 -12.36 10.75
N SER A 75 3.70 -13.60 11.17
CA SER A 75 4.34 -14.25 12.31
C SER A 75 5.63 -14.99 11.96
N VAL A 76 5.93 -15.16 10.65
CA VAL A 76 7.13 -15.87 10.17
C VAL A 76 8.26 -14.89 9.83
N THR A 77 9.48 -15.37 9.99
CA THR A 77 10.71 -14.63 9.66
C THR A 77 11.28 -15.10 8.30
N LEU A 78 12.26 -14.37 7.77
CA LEU A 78 12.95 -14.79 6.56
C LEU A 78 13.68 -16.14 6.73
N LYS A 79 14.12 -16.46 7.95
CA LYS A 79 14.75 -17.74 8.26
C LYS A 79 13.79 -18.90 8.06
N ASP A 80 12.53 -18.73 8.43
CA ASP A 80 11.51 -19.78 8.30
C ASP A 80 11.28 -20.20 6.84
N PHE A 81 11.43 -19.28 5.89
CA PHE A 81 11.40 -19.61 4.46
C PHE A 81 12.54 -20.53 4.03
N ASN A 82 13.70 -20.41 4.68
CA ASN A 82 14.83 -21.28 4.38
C ASN A 82 14.65 -22.70 4.94
N GLU A 83 13.76 -22.89 5.90
CA GLU A 83 13.52 -24.18 6.56
C GLU A 83 12.20 -24.83 6.10
N ALA A 84 11.31 -24.06 5.47
CA ALA A 84 10.02 -24.55 5.00
C ALA A 84 10.17 -25.62 3.91
N GLU A 85 9.38 -26.68 4.00
CA GLU A 85 9.29 -27.74 2.99
C GLU A 85 8.32 -27.38 1.85
N VAL A 86 7.32 -26.53 2.15
CA VAL A 86 6.34 -26.03 1.20
C VAL A 86 6.16 -24.52 1.39
N VAL A 87 6.22 -23.75 0.31
CA VAL A 87 5.91 -22.33 0.31
C VAL A 87 4.77 -22.06 -0.68
N MET A 88 3.67 -21.52 -0.19
CA MET A 88 2.52 -21.13 -1.01
C MET A 88 2.54 -19.61 -1.25
N VAL A 89 2.57 -19.22 -2.50
CA VAL A 89 2.48 -17.82 -2.95
C VAL A 89 1.09 -17.58 -3.53
N ILE A 90 0.24 -16.88 -2.79
CA ILE A 90 -1.19 -16.71 -3.14
C ILE A 90 -1.47 -15.25 -3.44
N GLY A 91 -1.97 -14.96 -4.65
CA GLY A 91 -2.38 -13.61 -5.06
C GLY A 91 -1.25 -12.59 -5.16
N GLN A 92 0.01 -13.03 -5.22
CA GLN A 92 1.19 -12.15 -5.24
C GLN A 92 2.07 -12.37 -6.46
N ASN A 93 2.78 -11.31 -6.83
CA ASN A 93 3.88 -11.38 -7.80
C ASN A 93 5.19 -10.90 -7.16
N PRO A 94 5.93 -11.77 -6.48
CA PRO A 94 7.18 -11.41 -5.80
C PRO A 94 8.22 -10.82 -6.76
N GLY A 95 8.21 -11.26 -8.03
CA GLY A 95 9.14 -10.75 -9.04
C GLY A 95 8.99 -9.26 -9.31
N THR A 96 7.77 -8.74 -9.21
CA THR A 96 7.48 -7.31 -9.40
C THR A 96 7.61 -6.53 -8.10
N ASN A 97 7.01 -7.02 -7.02
CA ASN A 97 6.84 -6.23 -5.78
C ASN A 97 7.96 -6.47 -4.77
N HIS A 98 8.56 -7.66 -4.76
CA HIS A 98 9.57 -8.09 -3.80
C HIS A 98 10.68 -8.90 -4.49
N PRO A 99 11.45 -8.32 -5.42
CA PRO A 99 12.38 -9.07 -6.27
C PRO A 99 13.43 -9.87 -5.49
N ARG A 100 13.84 -9.40 -4.32
CA ARG A 100 14.77 -10.14 -3.45
C ARG A 100 14.18 -11.46 -2.90
N MET A 101 12.85 -11.54 -2.79
CA MET A 101 12.14 -12.75 -2.37
C MET A 101 12.37 -13.93 -3.35
N LEU A 102 12.55 -13.63 -4.64
CA LEU A 102 12.86 -14.66 -5.63
C LEU A 102 14.13 -15.42 -5.30
N GLY A 103 15.15 -14.74 -4.76
CA GLY A 103 16.39 -15.40 -4.29
C GLY A 103 16.13 -16.37 -3.15
N THR A 104 15.27 -16.00 -2.20
CA THR A 104 14.87 -16.86 -1.07
C THR A 104 14.06 -18.07 -1.56
N LEU A 105 13.07 -17.85 -2.42
CA LEU A 105 12.26 -18.92 -3.01
C LEU A 105 13.12 -19.89 -3.84
N ARG A 106 14.07 -19.38 -4.62
CA ARG A 106 15.01 -20.21 -5.37
C ARG A 106 15.88 -21.07 -4.45
N LYS A 107 16.42 -20.51 -3.38
CA LYS A 107 17.21 -21.27 -2.38
C LYS A 107 16.37 -22.38 -1.75
N ALA A 108 15.13 -22.08 -1.35
CA ALA A 108 14.20 -23.07 -0.82
C ALA A 108 13.93 -24.20 -1.84
N SER A 109 13.65 -23.85 -3.10
CA SER A 109 13.42 -24.82 -4.17
C SER A 109 14.63 -25.70 -4.44
N LEU A 110 15.84 -25.13 -4.48
CA LEU A 110 17.08 -25.91 -4.68
C LEU A 110 17.35 -26.90 -3.53
N ARG A 111 16.85 -26.59 -2.34
CA ARG A 111 16.92 -27.49 -1.16
C ARG A 111 15.87 -28.62 -1.25
N GLY A 112 14.93 -28.53 -2.17
CA GLY A 112 13.83 -29.51 -2.35
C GLY A 112 12.47 -29.03 -1.87
N ALA A 113 12.34 -27.80 -1.38
CA ALA A 113 11.04 -27.25 -1.01
C ALA A 113 10.13 -27.08 -2.22
N LYS A 114 8.87 -27.38 -2.05
CA LYS A 114 7.84 -27.19 -3.08
C LYS A 114 7.34 -25.74 -3.07
N ILE A 115 7.41 -25.07 -4.21
CA ILE A 115 6.86 -23.72 -4.39
C ILE A 115 5.54 -23.84 -5.15
N VAL A 116 4.44 -23.47 -4.51
CA VAL A 116 3.10 -23.48 -5.09
C VAL A 116 2.66 -22.04 -5.31
N SER A 117 2.34 -21.68 -6.56
CA SER A 117 1.83 -20.34 -6.90
C SER A 117 0.37 -20.41 -7.31
N ILE A 118 -0.46 -19.63 -6.63
CA ILE A 118 -1.89 -19.47 -6.93
C ILE A 118 -2.10 -17.99 -7.26
N LYS A 119 -2.34 -17.69 -8.54
CA LYS A 119 -2.60 -16.33 -9.00
C LYS A 119 -3.59 -16.34 -10.16
N ASN A 120 -4.30 -15.23 -10.34
CA ASN A 120 -5.03 -15.00 -11.58
C ASN A 120 -4.00 -14.85 -12.72
N VAL A 121 -4.01 -15.76 -13.65
CA VAL A 121 -3.33 -15.61 -14.93
C VAL A 121 -4.28 -14.78 -15.80
N LYS A 122 -3.97 -13.48 -16.00
CA LYS A 122 -4.51 -12.80 -17.18
C LYS A 122 -3.66 -13.30 -18.35
N GLU A 123 -4.31 -13.97 -19.30
CA GLU A 123 -3.76 -14.22 -20.63
C GLU A 123 -3.41 -12.90 -21.33
#